data_9bf402f74b89382bc25df1e57ad2d845
#
_entry.id   9bf402f74b89382bc25df1e57ad2d845
#
_cell.length_a   1.000
_cell.length_b   1.000
_cell.length_c   1.000
_cell.angle_alpha   90.00
_cell.angle_beta   90.00
_cell.angle_gamma   90.00
#
_symmetry.space_group_name_H-M   'P 1'
#
loop_
_entity.id
_entity.type
_entity.pdbx_description
1 polymer ?
#
loop_
_entity_poly.entity_id
_entity_poly.type
_entity_poly.pdbx_seq_one_letter_code
_entity_poly.pdbx_strand_id
1 'polypeptide(L)'
;MPLCKRYVACLKNYAIMSDDVKKYTVEEERWNAVSHSVGIVGGLVVSALFIKEVIAKGGDGWALASVLLYMFGMLSSYTFSTLYHACSPASRWRKKLRKLDHSAIYWHIAGSYSPITLIAMRDVGYWGWGIFLFCWLCAIVGTSLSLYSLKKHNILETVCYVLMGLTIVVAMKQFYNAVPLRVFLWVVGEGVAYITGAVFYSFHKVKYIHTVFHFFVLLGSVCHMLAVWYVLNTML
;
A
#
# COMPACT_ATOMS: atom_id res chain seq x y z
N MET A 1 -37.36 -11.37 -33.14
CA MET A 1 -36.08 -10.67 -33.41
C MET A 1 -35.67 -9.56 -32.43
N PRO A 2 -36.35 -9.24 -31.32
CA PRO A 2 -35.86 -8.20 -30.39
C PRO A 2 -34.82 -8.71 -29.36
N LEU A 3 -34.80 -10.00 -29.00
CA LEU A 3 -33.93 -10.57 -28.01
C LEU A 3 -32.44 -10.62 -28.44
N CYS A 4 -32.17 -10.89 -29.73
CA CYS A 4 -30.80 -10.94 -30.26
C CYS A 4 -30.14 -9.56 -30.29
N LYS A 5 -30.89 -8.48 -30.61
CA LYS A 5 -30.36 -7.10 -30.56
C LYS A 5 -30.04 -6.64 -29.14
N ARG A 6 -30.83 -7.06 -28.14
CA ARG A 6 -30.58 -6.79 -26.73
C ARG A 6 -29.34 -7.54 -26.21
N TYR A 7 -29.14 -8.79 -26.65
CA TYR A 7 -27.99 -9.59 -26.30
C TYR A 7 -26.70 -9.03 -26.92
N VAL A 8 -26.76 -8.62 -28.21
CA VAL A 8 -25.62 -7.98 -28.90
C VAL A 8 -25.32 -6.60 -28.32
N ALA A 9 -26.32 -5.81 -27.93
CA ALA A 9 -26.11 -4.54 -27.22
C ALA A 9 -25.55 -4.75 -25.82
N CYS A 10 -25.97 -5.81 -25.11
CA CYS A 10 -25.43 -6.21 -23.82
C CYS A 10 -23.96 -6.65 -23.94
N LEU A 11 -23.62 -7.42 -24.99
CA LEU A 11 -22.25 -7.84 -25.28
C LEU A 11 -21.36 -6.67 -25.74
N LYS A 12 -21.91 -5.73 -26.54
CA LYS A 12 -21.18 -4.50 -26.89
C LYS A 12 -20.94 -3.60 -25.68
N ASN A 13 -21.95 -3.39 -24.83
CA ASN A 13 -21.78 -2.66 -23.57
C ASN A 13 -20.83 -3.38 -22.61
N TYR A 14 -20.83 -4.72 -22.60
CA TYR A 14 -19.89 -5.53 -21.85
C TYR A 14 -18.47 -5.39 -22.39
N ALA A 15 -18.28 -5.39 -23.72
CA ALA A 15 -17.00 -5.17 -24.38
C ALA A 15 -16.47 -3.74 -24.11
N ILE A 16 -17.32 -2.72 -24.21
CA ILE A 16 -16.96 -1.32 -23.91
C ILE A 16 -16.64 -1.14 -22.42
N MET A 17 -17.38 -1.80 -21.51
CA MET A 17 -17.07 -1.81 -20.07
C MET A 17 -15.80 -2.61 -19.71
N SER A 18 -15.39 -3.57 -20.56
CA SER A 18 -14.22 -4.43 -20.30
C SER A 18 -12.89 -3.82 -20.74
N ASP A 19 -12.91 -2.76 -21.54
CA ASP A 19 -11.67 -2.16 -22.07
C ASP A 19 -10.88 -1.35 -21.05
N ASP A 20 -11.49 -0.96 -19.95
CA ASP A 20 -10.85 -0.13 -18.90
C ASP A 20 -10.15 -0.91 -17.79
N VAL A 21 -10.24 -2.24 -17.75
CA VAL A 21 -9.64 -3.06 -16.70
C VAL A 21 -8.64 -4.05 -17.31
N LYS A 22 -7.41 -4.11 -16.80
CA LYS A 22 -6.42 -5.12 -17.21
C LYS A 22 -7.03 -6.52 -17.05
N LYS A 23 -6.98 -7.34 -18.10
CA LYS A 23 -7.47 -8.71 -18.09
C LYS A 23 -6.35 -9.64 -17.62
N TYR A 24 -6.49 -10.18 -16.41
CA TYR A 24 -5.67 -11.28 -15.91
C TYR A 24 -6.36 -12.62 -16.20
N THR A 25 -5.60 -13.68 -16.31
CA THR A 25 -6.15 -15.06 -16.33
C THR A 25 -6.75 -15.39 -14.94
N VAL A 26 -7.60 -16.40 -14.88
CA VAL A 26 -8.18 -16.86 -13.60
C VAL A 26 -7.11 -17.29 -12.60
N GLU A 27 -6.02 -17.90 -13.09
CA GLU A 27 -4.90 -18.29 -12.24
C GLU A 27 -4.13 -17.06 -11.71
N GLU A 28 -3.86 -16.07 -12.56
CA GLU A 28 -3.21 -14.84 -12.12
C GLU A 28 -4.04 -14.11 -11.05
N GLU A 29 -5.37 -14.02 -11.24
CA GLU A 29 -6.27 -13.42 -10.26
C GLU A 29 -6.26 -14.18 -8.92
N ARG A 30 -6.20 -15.53 -8.96
CA ARG A 30 -6.08 -16.34 -7.75
C ARG A 30 -4.77 -16.06 -7.01
N TRP A 31 -3.64 -16.06 -7.71
CA TRP A 31 -2.34 -15.80 -7.09
C TRP A 31 -2.24 -14.36 -6.57
N ASN A 32 -2.80 -13.39 -7.28
CA ASN A 32 -2.87 -12.01 -6.81
C ASN A 32 -3.71 -11.90 -5.52
N ALA A 33 -4.87 -12.57 -5.46
CA ALA A 33 -5.70 -12.57 -4.26
C ALA A 33 -5.02 -13.31 -3.08
N VAL A 34 -4.46 -14.49 -3.32
CA VAL A 34 -3.81 -15.31 -2.28
C VAL A 34 -2.58 -14.60 -1.70
N SER A 35 -1.74 -13.99 -2.54
CA SER A 35 -0.54 -13.30 -2.06
C SER A 35 -0.88 -12.21 -1.04
N HIS A 36 -1.85 -11.35 -1.31
CA HIS A 36 -2.23 -10.29 -0.38
C HIS A 36 -3.11 -10.79 0.79
N SER A 37 -3.84 -11.91 0.65
CA SER A 37 -4.53 -12.52 1.80
C SER A 37 -3.55 -13.00 2.89
N VAL A 38 -2.37 -13.48 2.50
CA VAL A 38 -1.28 -13.78 3.45
C VAL A 38 -0.84 -12.50 4.18
N GLY A 39 -0.78 -11.36 3.47
CA GLY A 39 -0.50 -10.05 4.06
C GLY A 39 -1.54 -9.62 5.10
N ILE A 40 -2.83 -9.94 4.91
CA ILE A 40 -3.87 -9.66 5.91
C ILE A 40 -3.59 -10.45 7.19
N VAL A 41 -3.36 -11.76 7.09
CA VAL A 41 -3.11 -12.62 8.25
C VAL A 41 -1.86 -12.17 9.01
N GLY A 42 -0.74 -12.00 8.30
CA GLY A 42 0.51 -11.51 8.90
C GLY A 42 0.35 -10.12 9.51
N GLY A 43 -0.34 -9.23 8.81
CA GLY A 43 -0.63 -7.88 9.27
C GLY A 43 -1.45 -7.84 10.57
N LEU A 44 -2.47 -8.69 10.71
CA LEU A 44 -3.26 -8.79 11.95
C LEU A 44 -2.41 -9.26 13.13
N VAL A 45 -1.57 -10.28 12.93
CA VAL A 45 -0.66 -10.78 13.97
C VAL A 45 0.31 -9.68 14.41
N VAL A 46 0.98 -9.04 13.45
CA VAL A 46 1.95 -7.98 13.74
C VAL A 46 1.29 -6.77 14.39
N SER A 47 0.07 -6.44 13.98
CA SER A 47 -0.73 -5.37 14.59
C SER A 47 -0.98 -5.61 16.07
N ALA A 48 -1.39 -6.82 16.43
CA ALA A 48 -1.59 -7.19 17.83
C ALA A 48 -0.29 -7.11 18.65
N LEU A 49 0.84 -7.55 18.06
CA LEU A 49 2.16 -7.46 18.69
C LEU A 49 2.59 -6.00 18.91
N PHE A 50 2.37 -5.13 17.92
CA PHE A 50 2.75 -3.71 18.02
C PHE A 50 1.93 -2.97 19.07
N ILE A 51 0.60 -3.19 19.14
CA ILE A 51 -0.24 -2.60 20.18
C ILE A 51 0.22 -3.08 21.56
N LYS A 52 0.46 -4.39 21.71
CA LYS A 52 0.98 -4.96 22.95
C LYS A 52 2.29 -4.29 23.36
N GLU A 53 3.21 -4.11 22.41
CA GLU A 53 4.53 -3.53 22.69
C GLU A 53 4.43 -2.06 23.09
N VAL A 54 3.60 -1.25 22.40
CA VAL A 54 3.35 0.15 22.78
C VAL A 54 2.82 0.24 24.22
N ILE A 55 1.86 -0.61 24.58
CA ILE A 55 1.29 -0.61 25.93
C ILE A 55 2.34 -1.07 26.97
N ALA A 56 3.07 -2.14 26.66
CA ALA A 56 4.06 -2.71 27.60
C ALA A 56 5.24 -1.77 27.88
N LYS A 57 5.60 -0.93 26.88
CA LYS A 57 6.67 0.08 26.99
C LYS A 57 6.19 1.42 27.55
N GLY A 58 4.90 1.58 27.84
CA GLY A 58 4.35 2.85 28.29
C GLY A 58 4.34 3.95 27.22
N GLY A 59 4.24 3.55 25.95
CA GLY A 59 4.16 4.48 24.82
C GLY A 59 2.99 5.44 24.95
N ASP A 60 3.20 6.69 24.57
CA ASP A 60 2.19 7.73 24.64
C ASP A 60 1.08 7.60 23.58
N GLY A 61 0.09 8.50 23.62
CA GLY A 61 -1.02 8.50 22.67
C GLY A 61 -0.59 8.65 21.21
N TRP A 62 0.53 9.32 20.93
CA TRP A 62 1.08 9.46 19.58
C TRP A 62 1.71 8.16 19.08
N ALA A 63 2.39 7.43 19.95
CA ALA A 63 2.93 6.11 19.63
C ALA A 63 1.79 5.14 19.27
N LEU A 64 0.73 5.09 20.07
CA LEU A 64 -0.44 4.26 19.79
C LEU A 64 -1.15 4.70 18.51
N ALA A 65 -1.41 6.00 18.32
CA ALA A 65 -2.04 6.52 17.11
C ALA A 65 -1.23 6.18 15.86
N SER A 66 0.10 6.30 15.91
CA SER A 66 0.97 6.00 14.77
C SER A 66 0.90 4.53 14.35
N VAL A 67 0.87 3.61 15.31
CA VAL A 67 0.70 2.17 15.04
C VAL A 67 -0.68 1.88 14.47
N LEU A 68 -1.75 2.49 15.01
CA LEU A 68 -3.11 2.33 14.48
C LEU A 68 -3.25 2.86 13.05
N LEU A 69 -2.60 3.97 12.72
CA LEU A 69 -2.57 4.52 11.35
C LEU A 69 -1.80 3.60 10.40
N TYR A 70 -0.70 3.02 10.84
CA TYR A 70 0.04 2.02 10.06
C TYR A 70 -0.82 0.77 9.79
N MET A 71 -1.46 0.23 10.84
CA MET A 71 -2.37 -0.91 10.71
C MET A 71 -3.51 -0.62 9.73
N PHE A 72 -4.15 0.55 9.85
CA PHE A 72 -5.20 0.97 8.94
C PHE A 72 -4.72 0.96 7.48
N GLY A 73 -3.59 1.59 7.17
CA GLY A 73 -3.05 1.65 5.81
C GLY A 73 -2.71 0.28 5.25
N MET A 74 -1.95 -0.52 6.00
CA MET A 74 -1.50 -1.85 5.62
C MET A 74 -2.67 -2.83 5.41
N LEU A 75 -3.56 -2.95 6.40
CA LEU A 75 -4.68 -3.89 6.33
C LEU A 75 -5.69 -3.48 5.26
N SER A 76 -5.94 -2.17 5.06
CA SER A 76 -6.79 -1.67 3.98
C SER A 76 -6.22 -2.05 2.61
N SER A 77 -4.91 -1.84 2.40
CA SER A 77 -4.24 -2.17 1.14
C SER A 77 -4.36 -3.65 0.81
N TYR A 78 -4.01 -4.54 1.73
CA TYR A 78 -4.13 -5.98 1.51
C TYR A 78 -5.57 -6.44 1.33
N THR A 79 -6.51 -5.90 2.11
CA THR A 79 -7.92 -6.29 2.03
C THR A 79 -8.54 -5.87 0.70
N PHE A 80 -8.38 -4.61 0.28
CA PHE A 80 -8.97 -4.15 -0.97
C PHE A 80 -8.33 -4.81 -2.19
N SER A 81 -7.02 -5.08 -2.17
CA SER A 81 -6.35 -5.83 -3.21
C SER A 81 -6.86 -7.27 -3.30
N THR A 82 -6.94 -7.97 -2.17
CA THR A 82 -7.51 -9.33 -2.11
C THR A 82 -8.95 -9.36 -2.64
N LEU A 83 -9.80 -8.44 -2.18
CA LEU A 83 -11.19 -8.36 -2.64
C LEU A 83 -11.31 -8.03 -4.13
N TYR A 84 -10.47 -7.12 -4.64
CA TYR A 84 -10.45 -6.78 -6.06
C TYR A 84 -10.09 -7.99 -6.92
N HIS A 85 -9.02 -8.71 -6.58
CA HIS A 85 -8.54 -9.86 -7.33
C HIS A 85 -9.45 -11.10 -7.18
N ALA A 86 -10.09 -11.29 -6.03
CA ALA A 86 -11.09 -12.35 -5.82
C ALA A 86 -12.44 -12.04 -6.48
N CYS A 87 -12.73 -10.78 -6.81
CA CYS A 87 -14.00 -10.38 -7.38
C CYS A 87 -14.11 -10.77 -8.85
N SER A 88 -15.22 -11.40 -9.24
CA SER A 88 -15.49 -11.74 -10.64
C SER A 88 -15.36 -10.52 -11.55
N PRO A 89 -14.70 -10.66 -12.73
CA PRO A 89 -14.63 -9.59 -13.72
C PRO A 89 -16.00 -9.05 -14.17
N ALA A 90 -17.05 -9.89 -14.13
CA ALA A 90 -18.43 -9.51 -14.46
C ALA A 90 -19.18 -8.78 -13.33
N SER A 91 -18.60 -8.70 -12.14
CA SER A 91 -19.27 -8.10 -10.98
C SER A 91 -19.36 -6.57 -11.12
N ARG A 92 -20.52 -6.02 -10.74
CA ARG A 92 -20.72 -4.56 -10.62
C ARG A 92 -19.77 -3.89 -9.62
N TRP A 93 -19.21 -4.65 -8.70
CA TRP A 93 -18.28 -4.16 -7.66
C TRP A 93 -16.84 -4.04 -8.15
N ARG A 94 -16.47 -4.73 -9.25
CA ARG A 94 -15.09 -4.79 -9.76
C ARG A 94 -14.45 -3.42 -9.91
N LYS A 95 -15.17 -2.45 -10.53
CA LYS A 95 -14.67 -1.08 -10.71
C LYS A 95 -14.46 -0.33 -9.40
N LYS A 96 -15.38 -0.51 -8.43
CA LYS A 96 -15.26 0.13 -7.11
C LYS A 96 -14.09 -0.44 -6.32
N LEU A 97 -13.97 -1.77 -6.31
CA LEU A 97 -12.88 -2.46 -5.62
C LEU A 97 -11.52 -2.08 -6.21
N ARG A 98 -11.40 -1.95 -7.54
CA ARG A 98 -10.18 -1.46 -8.18
C ARG A 98 -9.80 -0.04 -7.70
N LYS A 99 -10.77 0.85 -7.58
CA LYS A 99 -10.51 2.20 -7.08
C LYS A 99 -10.06 2.19 -5.62
N LEU A 100 -10.64 1.34 -4.79
CA LEU A 100 -10.25 1.18 -3.39
C LEU A 100 -8.87 0.53 -3.25
N ASP A 101 -8.57 -0.49 -4.06
CA ASP A 101 -7.27 -1.13 -4.15
C ASP A 101 -6.16 -0.10 -4.43
N HIS A 102 -6.33 0.73 -5.46
CA HIS A 102 -5.39 1.81 -5.77
C HIS A 102 -5.33 2.89 -4.69
N SER A 103 -6.47 3.33 -4.15
CA SER A 103 -6.52 4.33 -3.08
C SER A 103 -5.79 3.86 -1.82
N ALA A 104 -5.93 2.58 -1.49
CA ALA A 104 -5.33 2.00 -0.29
C ALA A 104 -3.80 1.94 -0.34
N ILE A 105 -3.17 2.02 -1.52
CA ILE A 105 -1.71 2.16 -1.64
C ILE A 105 -1.25 3.48 -1.00
N TYR A 106 -1.95 4.58 -1.24
CA TYR A 106 -1.64 5.87 -0.58
C TYR A 106 -1.76 5.78 0.94
N TRP A 107 -2.80 5.08 1.44
CA TRP A 107 -2.99 4.89 2.88
C TRP A 107 -1.89 4.02 3.48
N HIS A 108 -1.45 2.98 2.74
CA HIS A 108 -0.36 2.13 3.18
C HIS A 108 0.94 2.91 3.30
N ILE A 109 1.28 3.73 2.30
CA ILE A 109 2.49 4.56 2.33
C ILE A 109 2.40 5.58 3.47
N ALA A 110 1.31 6.35 3.60
CA ALA A 110 1.15 7.32 4.69
C ALA A 110 1.14 6.64 6.08
N GLY A 111 0.49 5.49 6.16
CA GLY A 111 0.46 4.66 7.37
C GLY A 111 1.86 4.20 7.77
N SER A 112 2.67 3.70 6.84
CA SER A 112 4.04 3.25 7.13
C SER A 112 4.94 4.38 7.63
N TYR A 113 4.77 5.59 7.12
CA TYR A 113 5.48 6.76 7.66
C TYR A 113 5.10 7.08 9.11
N SER A 114 3.88 6.75 9.56
CA SER A 114 3.39 7.21 10.86
C SER A 114 4.24 6.78 12.06
N PRO A 115 4.65 5.50 12.25
CA PRO A 115 5.53 5.11 13.35
C PRO A 115 6.92 5.74 13.27
N ILE A 116 7.48 5.83 12.06
CA ILE A 116 8.81 6.41 11.85
C ILE A 116 8.80 7.89 12.21
N THR A 117 7.77 8.63 11.81
CA THR A 117 7.70 10.07 12.01
C THR A 117 7.23 10.47 13.40
N LEU A 118 6.24 9.78 13.96
CA LEU A 118 5.63 10.15 15.25
C LEU A 118 6.26 9.48 16.48
N ILE A 119 7.13 8.48 16.27
CA ILE A 119 7.93 7.90 17.36
C ILE A 119 9.40 8.29 17.18
N ALA A 120 10.02 7.88 16.06
CA ALA A 120 11.46 8.00 15.91
C ALA A 120 11.94 9.42 15.52
N MET A 121 11.12 10.21 14.83
CA MET A 121 11.50 11.54 14.33
C MET A 121 10.68 12.69 14.93
N ARG A 122 9.78 12.42 15.88
CA ARG A 122 8.84 13.44 16.40
C ARG A 122 9.56 14.68 16.94
N ASP A 123 10.66 14.46 17.66
CA ASP A 123 11.43 15.51 18.32
C ASP A 123 12.64 16.00 17.48
N VAL A 124 12.72 15.58 16.22
CA VAL A 124 13.76 16.00 15.28
C VAL A 124 13.32 17.27 14.55
N GLY A 125 13.25 18.38 15.27
CA GLY A 125 12.79 19.65 14.76
C GLY A 125 11.40 19.54 14.10
N TYR A 126 11.25 20.07 12.89
CA TYR A 126 9.98 20.01 12.13
C TYR A 126 9.87 18.74 11.24
N TRP A 127 10.90 17.91 11.17
CA TRP A 127 10.97 16.81 10.17
C TRP A 127 9.94 15.73 10.39
N GLY A 128 9.77 15.26 11.62
CA GLY A 128 8.79 14.22 11.92
C GLY A 128 7.37 14.64 11.55
N TRP A 129 6.91 15.75 12.09
CA TRP A 129 5.59 16.30 11.80
C TRP A 129 5.42 16.73 10.35
N GLY A 130 6.44 17.35 9.75
CA GLY A 130 6.39 17.79 8.34
C GLY A 130 6.19 16.63 7.37
N ILE A 131 6.96 15.54 7.51
CA ILE A 131 6.81 14.35 6.66
C ILE A 131 5.46 13.66 6.93
N PHE A 132 5.05 13.51 8.19
CA PHE A 132 3.77 12.94 8.56
C PHE A 132 2.60 13.66 7.86
N LEU A 133 2.52 14.97 8.04
CA LEU A 133 1.46 15.78 7.45
C LEU A 133 1.49 15.74 5.92
N PHE A 134 2.68 15.84 5.32
CA PHE A 134 2.85 15.77 3.87
C PHE A 134 2.33 14.44 3.31
N CYS A 135 2.73 13.30 3.89
CA CYS A 135 2.30 11.98 3.42
C CYS A 135 0.78 11.80 3.56
N TRP A 136 0.16 12.23 4.67
CA TRP A 136 -1.29 12.12 4.82
C TRP A 136 -2.06 13.08 3.91
N LEU A 137 -1.55 14.29 3.63
CA LEU A 137 -2.11 15.17 2.61
C LEU A 137 -2.03 14.54 1.22
N CYS A 138 -0.87 13.96 0.85
CA CYS A 138 -0.74 13.21 -0.39
C CYS A 138 -1.71 12.03 -0.46
N ALA A 139 -1.96 11.33 0.66
CA ALA A 139 -2.91 10.24 0.71
C ALA A 139 -4.36 10.71 0.47
N ILE A 140 -4.76 11.84 1.03
CA ILE A 140 -6.09 12.43 0.79
C ILE A 140 -6.25 12.85 -0.69
N VAL A 141 -5.27 13.57 -1.23
CA VAL A 141 -5.30 14.02 -2.63
C VAL A 141 -5.25 12.83 -3.59
N GLY A 142 -4.33 11.89 -3.38
CA GLY A 142 -4.17 10.71 -4.22
C GLY A 142 -5.42 9.81 -4.21
N THR A 143 -6.03 9.61 -3.04
CA THR A 143 -7.32 8.91 -2.93
C THR A 143 -8.41 9.60 -3.73
N SER A 144 -8.52 10.92 -3.62
CA SER A 144 -9.50 11.70 -4.38
C SER A 144 -9.30 11.53 -5.88
N LEU A 145 -8.05 11.61 -6.35
CA LEU A 145 -7.72 11.41 -7.77
C LEU A 145 -8.06 9.98 -8.24
N SER A 146 -7.72 8.96 -7.46
CA SER A 146 -8.06 7.56 -7.78
C SER A 146 -9.56 7.32 -7.84
N LEU A 147 -10.33 7.94 -6.94
CA LEU A 147 -11.79 7.81 -6.95
C LEU A 147 -12.44 8.51 -8.16
N TYR A 148 -11.92 9.66 -8.58
CA TYR A 148 -12.50 10.42 -9.69
C TYR A 148 -12.03 9.94 -11.06
N SER A 149 -10.74 9.66 -11.27
CA SER A 149 -10.12 9.58 -12.60
C SER A 149 -9.24 8.36 -12.84
N LEU A 150 -9.57 7.19 -12.26
CA LEU A 150 -8.78 5.99 -12.48
C LEU A 150 -8.88 5.51 -13.93
N LYS A 151 -7.87 5.77 -14.74
CA LYS A 151 -7.72 5.27 -16.13
C LYS A 151 -7.05 3.87 -16.11
N LYS A 152 -7.09 3.17 -17.25
CA LYS A 152 -6.63 1.78 -17.42
C LYS A 152 -5.17 1.54 -17.01
N HIS A 153 -4.29 2.46 -17.33
CA HIS A 153 -2.87 2.44 -16.98
C HIS A 153 -2.47 3.85 -16.55
N ASN A 154 -2.46 4.07 -15.26
CA ASN A 154 -2.11 5.38 -14.74
C ASN A 154 -0.66 5.38 -14.25
N ILE A 155 0.29 5.55 -15.20
CA ILE A 155 1.71 5.73 -14.90
C ILE A 155 1.89 6.86 -13.89
N LEU A 156 1.08 7.93 -13.99
CA LEU A 156 1.11 9.04 -13.06
C LEU A 156 0.83 8.59 -11.62
N GLU A 157 -0.14 7.70 -11.39
CA GLU A 157 -0.41 7.13 -10.06
C GLU A 157 0.82 6.39 -9.51
N THR A 158 1.43 5.53 -10.33
CA THR A 158 2.65 4.81 -9.94
C THR A 158 3.79 5.76 -9.58
N VAL A 159 3.99 6.81 -10.38
CA VAL A 159 4.97 7.87 -10.09
C VAL A 159 4.64 8.57 -8.76
N CYS A 160 3.38 8.90 -8.51
CA CYS A 160 2.96 9.51 -7.24
C CYS A 160 3.26 8.59 -6.04
N TYR A 161 2.99 7.28 -6.13
CA TYR A 161 3.34 6.33 -5.07
C TYR A 161 4.85 6.28 -4.81
N VAL A 162 5.66 6.20 -5.87
CA VAL A 162 7.13 6.18 -5.74
C VAL A 162 7.65 7.47 -5.13
N LEU A 163 7.21 8.63 -5.61
CA LEU A 163 7.62 9.93 -5.06
C LEU A 163 7.22 10.08 -3.60
N MET A 164 5.99 9.66 -3.25
CA MET A 164 5.53 9.68 -1.87
C MET A 164 6.35 8.73 -0.99
N GLY A 165 6.67 7.52 -1.47
CA GLY A 165 7.52 6.57 -0.76
C GLY A 165 8.96 7.06 -0.59
N LEU A 166 9.47 7.88 -1.50
CA LEU A 166 10.81 8.47 -1.44
C LEU A 166 10.89 9.75 -0.60
N THR A 167 9.80 10.19 0.04
CA THR A 167 9.79 11.43 0.84
C THR A 167 10.86 11.44 1.93
N ILE A 168 11.17 10.28 2.53
CA ILE A 168 12.22 10.16 3.57
C ILE A 168 13.62 10.60 3.08
N VAL A 169 13.86 10.52 1.76
CA VAL A 169 15.17 10.89 1.16
C VAL A 169 15.49 12.36 1.41
N VAL A 170 14.46 13.22 1.46
CA VAL A 170 14.63 14.67 1.74
C VAL A 170 15.16 14.89 3.16
N ALA A 171 14.85 14.00 4.09
CA ALA A 171 15.29 14.05 5.49
C ALA A 171 16.26 12.92 5.84
N MET A 172 16.95 12.35 4.85
CA MET A 172 17.78 11.15 5.04
C MET A 172 18.84 11.30 6.13
N LYS A 173 19.52 12.46 6.17
CA LYS A 173 20.52 12.76 7.19
C LYS A 173 19.91 12.81 8.59
N GLN A 174 18.77 13.46 8.73
CA GLN A 174 18.06 13.60 10.00
C GLN A 174 17.53 12.23 10.46
N PHE A 175 16.97 11.46 9.54
CA PHE A 175 16.52 10.10 9.81
C PHE A 175 17.67 9.20 10.26
N TYR A 176 18.79 9.18 9.52
CA TYR A 176 19.98 8.40 9.88
C TYR A 176 20.49 8.72 11.29
N ASN A 177 20.52 10.01 11.66
CA ASN A 177 20.98 10.45 12.97
C ASN A 177 19.97 10.18 14.11
N ALA A 178 18.69 10.02 13.79
CA ALA A 178 17.62 9.84 14.76
C ALA A 178 17.38 8.37 15.15
N VAL A 179 17.75 7.41 14.30
CA VAL A 179 17.39 6.01 14.51
C VAL A 179 18.60 5.09 14.63
N PRO A 180 18.48 3.95 15.34
CA PRO A 180 19.50 2.91 15.33
C PRO A 180 19.79 2.43 13.88
N LEU A 181 21.04 2.07 13.60
CA LEU A 181 21.44 1.59 12.26
C LEU A 181 20.56 0.44 11.73
N ARG A 182 20.08 -0.45 12.61
CA ARG A 182 19.17 -1.54 12.21
C ARG A 182 17.86 -1.03 11.65
N VAL A 183 17.26 0.00 12.25
CA VAL A 183 16.02 0.63 11.75
C VAL A 183 16.29 1.25 10.37
N PHE A 184 17.38 2.00 10.26
CA PHE A 184 17.79 2.61 8.99
C PHE A 184 17.95 1.56 7.87
N LEU A 185 18.66 0.46 8.13
CA LEU A 185 18.89 -0.59 7.14
C LEU A 185 17.59 -1.28 6.71
N TRP A 186 16.64 -1.50 7.64
CA TRP A 186 15.34 -2.09 7.30
C TRP A 186 14.49 -1.15 6.45
N VAL A 187 14.49 0.15 6.72
CA VAL A 187 13.79 1.16 5.88
C VAL A 187 14.44 1.27 4.50
N VAL A 188 15.77 1.19 4.39
CA VAL A 188 16.44 1.11 3.09
C VAL A 188 16.04 -0.16 2.34
N GLY A 189 16.01 -1.32 3.02
CA GLY A 189 15.58 -2.60 2.45
C GLY A 189 14.13 -2.56 1.95
N GLU A 190 13.24 -1.93 2.71
CA GLU A 190 11.86 -1.64 2.30
C GLU A 190 11.82 -0.85 1.00
N GLY A 191 12.54 0.26 0.93
CA GLY A 191 12.60 1.11 -0.26
C GLY A 191 13.12 0.35 -1.48
N VAL A 192 14.18 -0.46 -1.33
CA VAL A 192 14.71 -1.32 -2.40
C VAL A 192 13.65 -2.31 -2.87
N ALA A 193 12.94 -2.97 -1.95
CA ALA A 193 11.90 -3.94 -2.29
C ALA A 193 10.76 -3.27 -3.08
N TYR A 194 10.21 -2.14 -2.60
CA TYR A 194 9.11 -1.46 -3.29
C TYR A 194 9.51 -0.89 -4.65
N ILE A 195 10.71 -0.29 -4.79
CA ILE A 195 11.19 0.21 -6.08
C ILE A 195 11.38 -0.95 -7.06
N THR A 196 11.98 -2.06 -6.63
CA THR A 196 12.14 -3.26 -7.45
C THR A 196 10.78 -3.79 -7.90
N GLY A 197 9.81 -3.86 -6.99
CA GLY A 197 8.43 -4.22 -7.31
C GLY A 197 7.79 -3.30 -8.35
N ALA A 198 7.96 -1.98 -8.21
CA ALA A 198 7.43 -1.00 -9.16
C ALA A 198 8.06 -1.13 -10.54
N VAL A 199 9.36 -1.46 -10.62
CA VAL A 199 10.05 -1.77 -11.88
C VAL A 199 9.43 -3.01 -12.53
N PHE A 200 9.23 -4.11 -11.78
CA PHE A 200 8.55 -5.30 -12.31
C PHE A 200 7.12 -5.00 -12.76
N TYR A 201 6.38 -4.20 -11.99
CA TYR A 201 5.03 -3.78 -12.36
C TYR A 201 4.95 -3.08 -13.71
N SER A 202 6.02 -2.38 -14.14
CA SER A 202 6.08 -1.71 -15.45
C SER A 202 6.06 -2.70 -16.63
N PHE A 203 6.50 -3.95 -16.44
CA PHE A 203 6.49 -5.00 -17.45
C PHE A 203 5.13 -5.70 -17.61
N HIS A 204 4.06 -4.92 -17.61
CA HIS A 204 2.65 -5.35 -17.57
C HIS A 204 2.22 -6.37 -18.66
N LYS A 205 3.04 -6.62 -19.69
CA LYS A 205 2.78 -7.63 -20.73
C LYS A 205 3.22 -9.04 -20.31
N VAL A 206 4.06 -9.18 -19.29
CA VAL A 206 4.58 -10.47 -18.82
C VAL A 206 3.53 -11.14 -17.93
N LYS A 207 3.32 -12.44 -18.14
CA LYS A 207 2.40 -13.25 -17.32
C LYS A 207 2.91 -13.33 -15.88
N TYR A 208 2.01 -13.31 -14.91
CA TYR A 208 2.28 -13.32 -13.46
C TYR A 208 3.13 -12.15 -12.93
N ILE A 209 3.49 -11.17 -13.74
CA ILE A 209 4.33 -10.06 -13.29
C ILE A 209 3.67 -9.24 -12.16
N HIS A 210 2.33 -9.16 -12.14
CA HIS A 210 1.59 -8.52 -11.09
C HIS A 210 1.66 -9.30 -9.77
N THR A 211 1.61 -10.61 -9.84
CA THR A 211 1.85 -11.47 -8.66
C THR A 211 3.27 -11.30 -8.12
N VAL A 212 4.28 -11.22 -9.01
CA VAL A 212 5.67 -10.91 -8.62
C VAL A 212 5.75 -9.56 -7.91
N PHE A 213 5.08 -8.54 -8.44
CA PHE A 213 4.97 -7.24 -7.77
C PHE A 213 4.39 -7.37 -6.35
N HIS A 214 3.32 -8.15 -6.16
CA HIS A 214 2.74 -8.40 -4.83
C HIS A 214 3.74 -9.03 -3.84
N PHE A 215 4.60 -9.95 -4.30
CA PHE A 215 5.66 -10.52 -3.45
C PHE A 215 6.67 -9.47 -3.02
N PHE A 216 7.04 -8.53 -3.89
CA PHE A 216 7.91 -7.42 -3.52
C PHE A 216 7.23 -6.45 -2.55
N VAL A 217 5.92 -6.22 -2.69
CA VAL A 217 5.13 -5.44 -1.73
C VAL A 217 5.13 -6.11 -0.35
N LEU A 218 4.93 -7.43 -0.29
CA LEU A 218 5.00 -8.18 0.97
C LEU A 218 6.41 -8.14 1.59
N LEU A 219 7.45 -8.29 0.77
CA LEU A 219 8.85 -8.20 1.23
C LEU A 219 9.14 -6.81 1.81
N GLY A 220 8.74 -5.75 1.13
CA GLY A 220 8.87 -4.37 1.63
C GLY A 220 8.14 -4.19 2.96
N SER A 221 6.91 -4.73 3.07
CA SER A 221 6.16 -4.66 4.32
C SER A 221 6.82 -5.45 5.46
N VAL A 222 7.42 -6.60 5.19
CA VAL A 222 8.20 -7.34 6.21
C VAL A 222 9.39 -6.51 6.68
N CYS A 223 10.13 -5.88 5.77
CA CYS A 223 11.22 -4.97 6.14
C CYS A 223 10.69 -3.82 7.02
N HIS A 224 9.57 -3.22 6.63
CA HIS A 224 8.95 -2.15 7.42
C HIS A 224 8.49 -2.62 8.80
N MET A 225 7.82 -3.78 8.89
CA MET A 225 7.42 -4.39 10.18
C MET A 225 8.61 -4.58 11.11
N LEU A 226 9.75 -5.01 10.58
CA LEU A 226 10.99 -5.15 11.35
C LEU A 226 11.55 -3.78 11.76
N ALA A 227 11.51 -2.77 10.89
CA ALA A 227 11.91 -1.41 11.26
C ALA A 227 11.05 -0.89 12.43
N VAL A 228 9.72 -0.99 12.32
CA VAL A 228 8.79 -0.55 13.37
C VAL A 228 8.99 -1.35 14.65
N TRP A 229 9.18 -2.68 14.57
CA TRP A 229 9.50 -3.51 15.73
C TRP A 229 10.72 -2.99 16.49
N TYR A 230 11.80 -2.66 15.76
CA TYR A 230 12.99 -2.09 16.41
C TYR A 230 12.74 -0.68 16.96
N VAL A 231 11.97 0.17 16.29
CA VAL A 231 11.56 1.48 16.82
C VAL A 231 10.82 1.32 18.14
N LEU A 232 9.81 0.44 18.21
CA LEU A 232 9.04 0.21 19.44
C LEU A 232 9.91 -0.34 20.57
N ASN A 233 10.88 -1.20 20.28
CA ASN A 233 11.72 -1.82 21.30
C ASN A 233 12.87 -0.95 21.80
N THR A 234 13.33 0.01 21.02
CA THR A 234 14.54 0.78 21.33
C THR A 234 14.28 2.27 21.57
N MET A 235 13.11 2.78 21.21
CA MET A 235 12.81 4.21 21.26
C MET A 235 11.56 4.54 22.09
N LEU A 236 10.80 3.54 22.57
CA LEU A 236 9.81 3.63 23.64
C LEU A 236 10.38 3.04 24.93
#